data_08b7eb231259fefb40aa9b4d75e631ee
#
_entry.id   08b7eb231259fefb40aa9b4d75e631ee
#
_cell.length_a   1.000
_cell.length_b   1.000
_cell.length_c   1.000
_cell.angle_alpha   90.00
_cell.angle_beta   90.00
_cell.angle_gamma   90.00
#
_symmetry.space_group_name_H-M   'P 1'
#
loop_
_entity.id
_entity.type
_entity.pdbx_description
1 polymer ?
#
loop_
_entity_poly.entity_id
_entity_poly.type
_entity_poly.pdbx_seq_one_letter_code
_entity_poly.pdbx_strand_id
1 'polypeptide(L)'
;MAKIVLIGAGSHFFARNIITDILSYPALQDSTITLVGHVHKEPVDLVAAFAKKMVREQGFGAKIEATMDRREALKGADYVLVAIKAGGATAPQAEREITNKHGVNESAGDTIGPLGVFFGLRNVPVILDICQEMAELCPEAILINYTNPLAIIGWAVSDYTRIKNVGICNGVSGTAGDLAKYIGIPKDELDYWIGGINHMAWFLELKHHGKDMYPLLKEKFKNPAVYSGPEAHVFGADIVRAEVFKAFGYYCTETSPHLSEYLPYFRKKPEHIEQFKLLMIERNMAEREKMRAANEESLRQQVMAKETLPTGRKNDYGVAIMNAIESGLPARVTGNVKNTGLITNLQEGCCVEVPCLADKEGLHPCYVGDLPPQLAGLNHTNINVQELAVRGIVEKDKTKIFQSILLDPLTAAVLTIDETRNMVDEMFKANKEFVKGWK
;
A
#
# COMPACT_ATOMS: atom_id res chain seq x y z
N MET A 1 19.38 18.65 10.03
CA MET A 1 18.15 19.20 9.35
C MET A 1 17.87 18.27 8.19
N ALA A 2 16.82 17.46 8.28
CA ALA A 2 16.52 16.45 7.28
C ALA A 2 16.04 17.07 5.95
N LYS A 3 16.43 16.49 4.82
CA LYS A 3 15.89 16.77 3.50
C LYS A 3 14.94 15.65 3.06
N ILE A 4 13.67 15.98 2.97
CA ILE A 4 12.57 15.07 2.67
C ILE A 4 12.04 15.39 1.26
N VAL A 5 12.09 14.41 0.35
CA VAL A 5 11.58 14.54 -1.02
C VAL A 5 10.30 13.73 -1.15
N LEU A 6 9.21 14.36 -1.59
CA LEU A 6 7.91 13.72 -1.83
C LEU A 6 7.63 13.66 -3.33
N ILE A 7 7.82 12.51 -3.95
CA ILE A 7 7.54 12.26 -5.37
C ILE A 7 6.09 11.79 -5.53
N GLY A 8 5.33 12.47 -6.39
CA GLY A 8 3.89 12.29 -6.53
C GLY A 8 3.07 13.25 -5.66
N ALA A 9 3.65 14.39 -5.31
CA ALA A 9 3.06 15.40 -4.42
C ALA A 9 1.78 16.09 -4.97
N GLY A 10 1.37 15.81 -6.21
CA GLY A 10 0.08 16.25 -6.76
C GLY A 10 -1.14 15.53 -6.18
N SER A 11 -0.97 14.53 -5.31
CA SER A 11 -2.08 13.89 -4.60
C SER A 11 -2.52 14.76 -3.43
N HIS A 12 -3.61 15.52 -3.60
CA HIS A 12 -4.10 16.49 -2.60
C HIS A 12 -4.42 15.86 -1.24
N PHE A 13 -4.93 14.64 -1.21
CA PHE A 13 -5.21 13.95 0.04
C PHE A 13 -3.94 13.39 0.69
N PHE A 14 -3.14 12.62 -0.07
CA PHE A 14 -1.95 11.96 0.46
C PHE A 14 -0.90 12.98 0.89
N ALA A 15 -0.49 13.88 -0.01
CA ALA A 15 0.57 14.84 0.27
C ALA A 15 0.21 15.77 1.43
N ARG A 16 -1.05 16.26 1.49
CA ARG A 16 -1.54 17.07 2.62
C ARG A 16 -1.38 16.33 3.95
N ASN A 17 -1.81 15.08 4.03
CA ASN A 17 -1.77 14.31 5.28
C ASN A 17 -0.33 14.04 5.71
N ILE A 18 0.55 13.64 4.80
CA ILE A 18 1.97 13.39 5.08
C ILE A 18 2.67 14.67 5.55
N ILE A 19 2.46 15.80 4.88
CA ILE A 19 3.06 17.08 5.29
C ILE A 19 2.55 17.50 6.67
N THR A 20 1.25 17.38 6.93
CA THR A 20 0.68 17.69 8.25
C THR A 20 1.29 16.81 9.33
N ASP A 21 1.48 15.52 9.05
CA ASP A 21 2.09 14.58 10.00
C ASP A 21 3.58 14.88 10.23
N ILE A 22 4.37 15.12 9.16
CA ILE A 22 5.78 15.55 9.26
C ILE A 22 5.91 16.77 10.19
N LEU A 23 5.13 17.83 9.93
CA LEU A 23 5.19 19.08 10.70
C LEU A 23 4.63 18.95 12.12
N SER A 24 3.96 17.86 12.46
CA SER A 24 3.49 17.59 13.82
C SER A 24 4.58 17.06 14.77
N TYR A 25 5.72 16.63 14.22
CA TYR A 25 6.85 16.09 15.00
C TYR A 25 7.95 17.16 15.17
N PRO A 26 8.31 17.53 16.42
CA PRO A 26 9.33 18.57 16.66
C PRO A 26 10.66 18.33 15.96
N ALA A 27 11.11 17.05 15.85
CA ALA A 27 12.37 16.71 15.19
C ALA A 27 12.35 16.92 13.66
N LEU A 28 11.15 17.07 13.04
CA LEU A 28 10.98 17.25 11.61
C LEU A 28 10.51 18.67 11.21
N GLN A 29 10.19 19.53 12.18
CA GLN A 29 9.62 20.87 11.95
C GLN A 29 10.57 21.86 11.26
N ASP A 30 11.86 21.56 11.24
CA ASP A 30 12.88 22.39 10.59
C ASP A 30 13.42 21.77 9.29
N SER A 31 12.78 20.71 8.78
CA SER A 31 13.21 19.99 7.58
C SER A 31 13.02 20.79 6.30
N THR A 32 13.84 20.50 5.29
CA THR A 32 13.54 20.90 3.92
C THR A 32 12.63 19.86 3.28
N ILE A 33 11.41 20.27 2.89
CA ILE A 33 10.41 19.40 2.25
C ILE A 33 10.29 19.81 0.79
N THR A 34 10.76 18.98 -0.13
CA THR A 34 10.72 19.22 -1.57
C THR A 34 9.61 18.38 -2.21
N LEU A 35 8.62 19.05 -2.79
CA LEU A 35 7.46 18.47 -3.44
C LEU A 35 7.72 18.30 -4.94
N VAL A 36 7.66 17.07 -5.44
CA VAL A 36 7.97 16.76 -6.84
C VAL A 36 6.71 16.34 -7.59
N GLY A 37 6.40 17.07 -8.66
CA GLY A 37 5.38 16.72 -9.64
C GLY A 37 5.97 16.01 -10.86
N HIS A 38 5.07 15.49 -11.73
CA HIS A 38 5.51 14.85 -12.98
C HIS A 38 4.77 15.37 -14.21
N VAL A 39 3.44 15.44 -14.17
CA VAL A 39 2.62 15.80 -15.36
C VAL A 39 2.13 17.24 -15.29
N HIS A 40 1.56 17.62 -14.17
CA HIS A 40 0.96 18.95 -13.97
C HIS A 40 1.57 19.65 -12.76
N LYS A 41 1.92 20.91 -12.94
CA LYS A 41 2.53 21.72 -11.90
C LYS A 41 1.49 22.24 -10.89
N GLU A 42 0.29 22.57 -11.36
CA GLU A 42 -0.76 23.21 -10.56
C GLU A 42 -1.14 22.42 -9.29
N PRO A 43 -1.36 21.08 -9.33
CA PRO A 43 -1.64 20.31 -8.12
C PRO A 43 -0.52 20.38 -7.08
N VAL A 44 0.73 20.40 -7.52
CA VAL A 44 1.90 20.49 -6.64
C VAL A 44 2.02 21.88 -6.03
N ASP A 45 1.79 22.92 -6.82
CA ASP A 45 1.79 24.31 -6.33
C ASP A 45 0.70 24.53 -5.28
N LEU A 46 -0.48 23.92 -5.43
CA LEU A 46 -1.56 24.00 -4.45
C LEU A 46 -1.16 23.35 -3.12
N VAL A 47 -0.55 22.14 -3.17
CA VAL A 47 -0.01 21.47 -1.98
C VAL A 47 1.11 22.30 -1.33
N ALA A 48 1.99 22.90 -2.14
CA ALA A 48 3.06 23.76 -1.65
C ALA A 48 2.50 25.02 -0.96
N ALA A 49 1.45 25.62 -1.51
CA ALA A 49 0.78 26.77 -0.90
C ALA A 49 0.17 26.41 0.47
N PHE A 50 -0.47 25.24 0.58
CA PHE A 50 -0.97 24.71 1.85
C PHE A 50 0.16 24.52 2.88
N ALA A 51 1.24 23.84 2.48
CA ALA A 51 2.38 23.58 3.36
C ALA A 51 3.05 24.89 3.84
N LYS A 52 3.28 25.85 2.93
CA LYS A 52 3.84 27.16 3.26
C LYS A 52 2.94 27.97 4.20
N LYS A 53 1.62 27.89 4.02
CA LYS A 53 0.65 28.51 4.93
C LYS A 53 0.78 27.90 6.32
N MET A 54 0.79 26.57 6.45
CA MET A 54 0.94 25.87 7.73
C MET A 54 2.23 26.24 8.43
N VAL A 55 3.37 26.20 7.73
CA VAL A 55 4.68 26.59 8.28
C VAL A 55 4.65 28.01 8.84
N ARG A 56 4.12 28.97 8.06
CA ARG A 56 4.04 30.39 8.48
C ARG A 56 3.13 30.58 9.70
N GLU A 57 1.96 29.95 9.71
CA GLU A 57 0.94 30.18 10.76
C GLU A 57 1.30 29.50 12.08
N GLN A 58 2.02 28.39 12.01
CA GLN A 58 2.48 27.63 13.17
C GLN A 58 3.88 28.05 13.66
N GLY A 59 4.58 28.90 12.90
CA GLY A 59 5.92 29.35 13.24
C GLY A 59 7.00 28.27 13.12
N PHE A 60 6.79 27.26 12.25
CA PHE A 60 7.78 26.21 12.02
C PHE A 60 8.95 26.71 11.16
N GLY A 61 10.14 26.11 11.33
CA GLY A 61 11.34 26.43 10.58
C GLY A 61 11.45 25.72 9.21
N ALA A 62 10.51 24.85 8.86
CA ALA A 62 10.56 24.06 7.65
C ALA A 62 10.61 24.91 6.36
N LYS A 63 11.45 24.48 5.42
CA LYS A 63 11.54 25.05 4.07
C LYS A 63 10.72 24.21 3.10
N ILE A 64 9.76 24.82 2.41
CA ILE A 64 8.89 24.15 1.44
C ILE A 64 9.31 24.54 0.03
N GLU A 65 9.73 23.56 -0.76
CA GLU A 65 10.10 23.68 -2.16
C GLU A 65 9.14 22.90 -3.06
N ALA A 66 8.96 23.31 -4.31
CA ALA A 66 8.15 22.61 -5.30
C ALA A 66 8.85 22.65 -6.65
N THR A 67 8.98 21.49 -7.28
CA THR A 67 9.67 21.36 -8.57
C THR A 67 9.05 20.29 -9.45
N MET A 68 9.32 20.37 -10.75
CA MET A 68 9.05 19.28 -11.71
C MET A 68 10.35 18.52 -12.07
N ASP A 69 11.50 18.96 -11.58
CA ASP A 69 12.79 18.31 -11.77
C ASP A 69 13.11 17.38 -10.59
N ARG A 70 12.90 16.09 -10.81
CA ARG A 70 13.13 15.05 -9.81
C ARG A 70 14.61 14.93 -9.44
N ARG A 71 15.50 15.03 -10.43
CA ARG A 71 16.95 14.90 -10.18
C ARG A 71 17.47 16.04 -9.30
N GLU A 72 17.00 17.26 -9.53
CA GLU A 72 17.37 18.40 -8.69
C GLU A 72 16.85 18.20 -7.24
N ALA A 73 15.62 17.72 -7.09
CA ALA A 73 15.04 17.44 -5.79
C ALA A 73 15.85 16.39 -5.00
N LEU A 74 16.30 15.32 -5.66
CA LEU A 74 16.99 14.19 -5.03
C LEU A 74 18.38 14.50 -4.50
N LYS A 75 19.06 15.56 -4.97
CA LYS A 75 20.43 15.90 -4.52
C LYS A 75 20.50 16.06 -3.00
N GLY A 76 21.22 15.16 -2.34
CA GLY A 76 21.44 15.20 -0.88
C GLY A 76 20.15 14.98 -0.06
N ALA A 77 19.16 14.26 -0.58
CA ALA A 77 18.00 13.85 0.19
C ALA A 77 18.38 12.82 1.25
N ASP A 78 17.73 12.88 2.41
CA ASP A 78 17.81 11.88 3.47
C ASP A 78 16.67 10.86 3.37
N TYR A 79 15.49 11.34 2.94
CA TYR A 79 14.28 10.52 2.77
C TYR A 79 13.60 10.82 1.44
N VAL A 80 13.21 9.76 0.73
CA VAL A 80 12.46 9.87 -0.53
C VAL A 80 11.15 9.12 -0.39
N LEU A 81 10.05 9.84 -0.27
CA LEU A 81 8.69 9.28 -0.21
C LEU A 81 8.12 9.21 -1.61
N VAL A 82 7.61 8.05 -2.01
CA VAL A 82 7.05 7.86 -3.35
C VAL A 82 5.60 7.39 -3.29
N ALA A 83 4.71 8.18 -3.92
CA ALA A 83 3.29 7.86 -4.07
C ALA A 83 2.84 8.25 -5.49
N ILE A 84 3.10 7.38 -6.45
CA ILE A 84 2.85 7.62 -7.87
C ILE A 84 1.84 6.66 -8.46
N LYS A 85 1.33 7.00 -9.64
CA LYS A 85 0.51 6.15 -10.48
C LYS A 85 0.94 6.36 -11.94
N ALA A 86 1.79 5.47 -12.44
CA ALA A 86 2.24 5.51 -13.82
C ALA A 86 1.16 4.98 -14.79
N GLY A 87 1.16 5.48 -16.03
CA GLY A 87 0.33 4.97 -17.12
C GLY A 87 -0.98 5.73 -17.38
N GLY A 88 -1.20 6.85 -16.69
CA GLY A 88 -2.40 7.68 -16.91
C GLY A 88 -3.72 6.96 -16.59
N ALA A 89 -4.79 7.29 -17.30
CA ALA A 89 -6.13 6.73 -17.07
C ALA A 89 -6.55 5.69 -18.12
N THR A 90 -6.05 5.78 -19.34
CA THR A 90 -6.54 4.99 -20.49
C THR A 90 -6.22 3.50 -20.36
N ALA A 91 -4.96 3.14 -20.09
CA ALA A 91 -4.56 1.74 -19.96
C ALA A 91 -5.28 1.04 -18.80
N PRO A 92 -5.34 1.60 -17.58
CA PRO A 92 -6.10 1.00 -16.47
C PRO A 92 -7.60 0.83 -16.75
N GLN A 93 -8.23 1.71 -17.53
CA GLN A 93 -9.63 1.55 -17.92
C GLN A 93 -9.80 0.36 -18.87
N ALA A 94 -8.98 0.28 -19.92
CA ALA A 94 -9.04 -0.83 -20.87
C ALA A 94 -8.76 -2.19 -20.20
N GLU A 95 -7.81 -2.24 -19.27
CA GLU A 95 -7.51 -3.44 -18.48
C GLU A 95 -8.73 -3.95 -17.70
N ARG A 96 -9.45 -3.05 -17.02
CA ARG A 96 -10.67 -3.40 -16.28
C ARG A 96 -11.78 -3.91 -17.19
N GLU A 97 -11.98 -3.25 -18.33
CA GLU A 97 -12.97 -3.69 -19.31
C GLU A 97 -12.63 -5.12 -19.82
N ILE A 98 -11.35 -5.42 -20.04
CA ILE A 98 -10.87 -6.74 -20.45
C ILE A 98 -11.10 -7.76 -19.35
N THR A 99 -10.63 -7.52 -18.12
CA THR A 99 -10.79 -8.50 -17.02
C THR A 99 -12.25 -8.78 -16.71
N ASN A 100 -13.11 -7.76 -16.69
CA ASN A 100 -14.55 -7.92 -16.50
C ASN A 100 -15.22 -8.72 -17.62
N LYS A 101 -14.84 -8.48 -18.89
CA LYS A 101 -15.30 -9.24 -20.06
C LYS A 101 -15.01 -10.74 -19.91
N HIS A 102 -13.86 -11.07 -19.34
CA HIS A 102 -13.46 -12.46 -19.07
C HIS A 102 -13.98 -13.01 -17.73
N GLY A 103 -14.73 -12.24 -16.95
CA GLY A 103 -15.33 -12.68 -15.69
C GLY A 103 -14.39 -12.58 -14.47
N VAL A 104 -13.18 -12.05 -14.63
CA VAL A 104 -12.26 -11.77 -13.52
C VAL A 104 -12.57 -10.39 -12.97
N ASN A 105 -13.37 -10.35 -11.91
CA ASN A 105 -13.84 -9.10 -11.32
C ASN A 105 -13.03 -8.77 -10.07
N GLU A 106 -12.30 -7.66 -10.11
CA GLU A 106 -11.54 -7.12 -8.97
C GLU A 106 -12.22 -5.85 -8.45
N SER A 107 -12.00 -5.46 -7.19
CA SER A 107 -12.56 -4.24 -6.57
C SER A 107 -11.55 -3.11 -6.46
N ALA A 108 -10.29 -3.42 -6.21
CA ALA A 108 -9.19 -2.48 -6.13
C ALA A 108 -8.25 -2.60 -7.33
N GLY A 109 -7.82 -3.81 -7.67
CA GLY A 109 -7.02 -4.12 -8.84
C GLY A 109 -5.70 -3.36 -8.89
N ASP A 110 -5.05 -3.17 -7.75
CA ASP A 110 -3.81 -2.39 -7.68
C ASP A 110 -2.66 -3.13 -7.01
N THR A 111 -2.86 -4.39 -6.54
CA THR A 111 -1.85 -5.11 -5.75
C THR A 111 -1.56 -6.52 -6.23
N ILE A 112 -2.56 -7.27 -6.69
CA ILE A 112 -2.44 -8.66 -7.13
C ILE A 112 -3.39 -8.89 -8.31
N GLY A 113 -3.38 -10.11 -8.89
CA GLY A 113 -4.22 -10.45 -10.02
C GLY A 113 -3.82 -9.75 -11.33
N PRO A 114 -4.58 -9.91 -12.40
CA PRO A 114 -4.27 -9.32 -13.70
C PRO A 114 -4.07 -7.81 -13.65
N LEU A 115 -4.94 -7.09 -12.96
CA LEU A 115 -4.85 -5.62 -12.86
C LEU A 115 -3.63 -5.19 -12.04
N GLY A 116 -3.37 -5.87 -10.89
CA GLY A 116 -2.20 -5.57 -10.05
C GLY A 116 -0.88 -5.85 -10.76
N VAL A 117 -0.77 -6.95 -11.50
CA VAL A 117 0.43 -7.29 -12.29
C VAL A 117 0.68 -6.25 -13.38
N PHE A 118 -0.34 -5.84 -14.13
CA PHE A 118 -0.19 -4.80 -15.15
C PHE A 118 0.03 -3.40 -14.55
N PHE A 119 -0.50 -3.14 -13.36
CA PHE A 119 -0.16 -1.94 -12.63
C PHE A 119 1.31 -1.94 -12.20
N GLY A 120 1.83 -3.09 -11.75
CA GLY A 120 3.27 -3.29 -11.50
C GLY A 120 4.13 -3.08 -12.75
N LEU A 121 3.70 -3.62 -13.90
CA LEU A 121 4.37 -3.45 -15.19
C LEU A 121 4.62 -1.97 -15.55
N ARG A 122 3.73 -1.07 -15.14
CA ARG A 122 3.90 0.38 -15.38
C ARG A 122 4.67 1.10 -14.28
N ASN A 123 4.51 0.69 -13.01
CA ASN A 123 5.11 1.41 -11.88
C ASN A 123 6.54 0.95 -11.56
N VAL A 124 6.83 -0.36 -11.63
CA VAL A 124 8.15 -0.90 -11.28
C VAL A 124 9.29 -0.23 -12.06
N PRO A 125 9.22 -0.10 -13.42
CA PRO A 125 10.28 0.58 -14.15
C PRO A 125 10.53 2.01 -13.67
N VAL A 126 9.47 2.78 -13.42
CA VAL A 126 9.58 4.17 -12.94
C VAL A 126 10.23 4.23 -11.55
N ILE A 127 9.87 3.29 -10.66
CA ILE A 127 10.49 3.23 -9.31
C ILE A 127 11.97 2.81 -9.41
N LEU A 128 12.32 1.87 -10.28
CA LEU A 128 13.72 1.48 -10.49
C LEU A 128 14.55 2.64 -11.08
N ASP A 129 13.98 3.44 -11.99
CA ASP A 129 14.63 4.66 -12.47
C ASP A 129 14.85 5.69 -11.35
N ILE A 130 13.86 5.86 -10.45
CA ILE A 130 14.03 6.69 -9.25
C ILE A 130 15.18 6.16 -8.39
N CYS A 131 15.23 4.85 -8.14
CA CYS A 131 16.30 4.23 -7.36
C CYS A 131 17.69 4.40 -8.01
N GLN A 132 17.76 4.34 -9.33
CA GLN A 132 19.01 4.61 -10.05
C GLN A 132 19.47 6.05 -9.84
N GLU A 133 18.56 7.02 -9.95
CA GLU A 133 18.88 8.43 -9.67
C GLU A 133 19.24 8.66 -8.20
N MET A 134 18.57 7.96 -7.25
CA MET A 134 18.93 8.01 -5.84
C MET A 134 20.34 7.48 -5.60
N ALA A 135 20.74 6.40 -6.26
CA ALA A 135 22.08 5.83 -6.13
C ALA A 135 23.19 6.81 -6.58
N GLU A 136 22.88 7.72 -7.50
CA GLU A 136 23.78 8.77 -7.96
C GLU A 136 23.79 10.01 -7.06
N LEU A 137 22.62 10.41 -6.55
CA LEU A 137 22.39 11.74 -5.97
C LEU A 137 22.21 11.74 -4.46
N CYS A 138 21.76 10.62 -3.86
CA CYS A 138 21.51 10.44 -2.44
C CYS A 138 21.57 8.94 -2.02
N PRO A 139 22.71 8.26 -2.18
CA PRO A 139 22.82 6.80 -2.02
C PRO A 139 22.48 6.29 -0.62
N GLU A 140 22.59 7.13 0.41
CA GLU A 140 22.28 6.77 1.80
C GLU A 140 20.80 7.03 2.16
N ALA A 141 20.04 7.69 1.29
CA ALA A 141 18.65 7.99 1.54
C ALA A 141 17.80 6.72 1.65
N ILE A 142 16.75 6.82 2.47
CA ILE A 142 15.76 5.75 2.60
C ILE A 142 14.59 6.02 1.65
N LEU A 143 14.29 5.04 0.79
CA LEU A 143 13.07 5.04 -0.03
C LEU A 143 11.90 4.55 0.83
N ILE A 144 10.90 5.40 1.05
CA ILE A 144 9.65 5.08 1.73
C ILE A 144 8.55 5.02 0.66
N ASN A 145 8.18 3.79 0.27
CA ASN A 145 7.27 3.59 -0.86
C ASN A 145 5.82 3.39 -0.39
N TYR A 146 4.89 4.17 -0.95
CA TYR A 146 3.44 4.04 -0.78
C TYR A 146 2.74 3.58 -2.06
N THR A 147 3.51 3.39 -3.13
CA THR A 147 2.97 3.00 -4.44
C THR A 147 2.68 1.50 -4.48
N ASN A 148 1.47 1.14 -4.91
CA ASN A 148 1.12 -0.24 -5.23
C ASN A 148 1.58 -0.62 -6.65
N PRO A 149 1.76 -1.92 -6.92
CA PRO A 149 1.67 -3.07 -6.01
C PRO A 149 2.86 -3.16 -5.06
N LEU A 150 2.60 -2.92 -3.77
CA LEU A 150 3.64 -2.64 -2.78
C LEU A 150 4.68 -3.77 -2.67
N ALA A 151 4.21 -5.03 -2.61
CA ALA A 151 5.09 -6.19 -2.50
C ALA A 151 5.93 -6.43 -3.76
N ILE A 152 5.34 -6.27 -4.95
CA ILE A 152 6.06 -6.40 -6.24
C ILE A 152 7.14 -5.31 -6.36
N ILE A 153 6.80 -4.06 -6.03
CA ILE A 153 7.74 -2.94 -6.04
C ILE A 153 8.85 -3.14 -5.00
N GLY A 154 8.49 -3.46 -3.75
CA GLY A 154 9.46 -3.69 -2.68
C GLY A 154 10.45 -4.81 -3.01
N TRP A 155 9.95 -5.90 -3.61
CA TRP A 155 10.79 -7.00 -4.07
C TRP A 155 11.74 -6.57 -5.21
N ALA A 156 11.20 -5.89 -6.23
CA ALA A 156 12.00 -5.39 -7.35
C ALA A 156 13.11 -4.43 -6.87
N VAL A 157 12.80 -3.48 -5.99
CA VAL A 157 13.79 -2.55 -5.43
C VAL A 157 14.86 -3.31 -4.64
N SER A 158 14.46 -4.27 -3.81
CA SER A 158 15.38 -5.02 -2.95
C SER A 158 16.33 -5.94 -3.71
N ASP A 159 15.90 -6.48 -4.86
CA ASP A 159 16.72 -7.43 -5.65
C ASP A 159 17.55 -6.74 -6.74
N TYR A 160 17.06 -5.61 -7.27
CA TYR A 160 17.70 -4.97 -8.42
C TYR A 160 18.36 -3.62 -8.11
N THR A 161 18.34 -3.18 -6.85
CA THR A 161 19.01 -1.95 -6.41
C THR A 161 19.74 -2.14 -5.08
N ARG A 162 20.52 -1.13 -4.67
CA ARG A 162 21.16 -1.09 -3.36
C ARG A 162 20.50 -0.08 -2.42
N ILE A 163 19.39 0.52 -2.83
CA ILE A 163 18.69 1.54 -2.06
C ILE A 163 17.99 0.90 -0.87
N LYS A 164 18.21 1.46 0.32
CA LYS A 164 17.47 1.11 1.53
C LYS A 164 16.01 1.45 1.29
N ASN A 165 15.10 0.48 1.43
CA ASN A 165 13.69 0.72 1.16
C ASN A 165 12.77 0.05 2.18
N VAL A 166 11.62 0.66 2.35
CA VAL A 166 10.47 0.10 3.09
C VAL A 166 9.18 0.50 2.39
N GLY A 167 8.30 -0.47 2.21
CA GLY A 167 6.93 -0.22 1.75
C GLY A 167 6.00 0.05 2.94
N ILE A 168 5.17 1.08 2.84
CA ILE A 168 4.25 1.48 3.90
C ILE A 168 2.80 1.27 3.46
N CYS A 169 2.07 0.52 4.28
CA CYS A 169 0.62 0.36 4.19
C CYS A 169 -0.03 0.63 5.56
N ASN A 170 -1.10 1.40 5.57
CA ASN A 170 -1.86 1.68 6.80
C ASN A 170 -2.91 0.60 7.11
N GLY A 171 -2.99 -0.47 6.31
CA GLY A 171 -3.95 -1.56 6.44
C GLY A 171 -3.89 -2.26 7.80
N VAL A 172 -2.67 -2.50 8.33
CA VAL A 172 -2.49 -3.09 9.67
C VAL A 172 -3.07 -2.20 10.76
N SER A 173 -2.73 -0.90 10.75
CA SER A 173 -3.24 0.05 11.74
C SER A 173 -4.75 0.25 11.64
N GLY A 174 -5.30 0.26 10.41
CA GLY A 174 -6.74 0.30 10.18
C GLY A 174 -7.44 -0.92 10.76
N THR A 175 -6.95 -2.11 10.42
CA THR A 175 -7.51 -3.39 10.90
C THR A 175 -7.41 -3.53 12.43
N ALA A 176 -6.32 -3.06 13.04
CA ALA A 176 -6.22 -3.03 14.51
C ALA A 176 -7.34 -2.16 15.15
N GLY A 177 -7.70 -1.05 14.50
CA GLY A 177 -8.84 -0.23 14.90
C GLY A 177 -10.19 -0.97 14.79
N ASP A 178 -10.40 -1.72 13.69
CA ASP A 178 -11.61 -2.54 13.51
C ASP A 178 -11.70 -3.64 14.59
N LEU A 179 -10.58 -4.33 14.84
CA LEU A 179 -10.52 -5.37 15.88
C LEU A 179 -10.78 -4.82 17.26
N ALA A 180 -10.21 -3.67 17.62
CA ALA A 180 -10.48 -3.00 18.89
C ALA A 180 -11.98 -2.65 19.03
N LYS A 181 -12.61 -2.14 17.95
CA LYS A 181 -14.06 -1.88 17.87
C LYS A 181 -14.87 -3.17 18.06
N TYR A 182 -14.52 -4.26 17.38
CA TYR A 182 -15.22 -5.55 17.54
C TYR A 182 -15.08 -6.12 18.96
N ILE A 183 -13.91 -5.99 19.54
CA ILE A 183 -13.64 -6.44 20.93
C ILE A 183 -14.33 -5.53 21.96
N GLY A 184 -14.44 -4.24 21.66
CA GLY A 184 -15.03 -3.21 22.53
C GLY A 184 -14.01 -2.58 23.49
N ILE A 185 -12.79 -2.33 23.02
CA ILE A 185 -11.70 -1.69 23.78
C ILE A 185 -11.16 -0.48 23.02
N PRO A 186 -10.44 0.46 23.67
CA PRO A 186 -9.67 1.50 22.98
C PRO A 186 -8.59 0.90 22.08
N LYS A 187 -8.35 1.52 20.91
CA LYS A 187 -7.36 1.02 19.95
C LYS A 187 -5.93 1.00 20.50
N ASP A 188 -5.58 1.97 21.30
CA ASP A 188 -4.26 2.15 21.93
C ASP A 188 -3.98 1.15 23.06
N GLU A 189 -5.01 0.44 23.54
CA GLU A 189 -4.90 -0.66 24.49
C GLU A 189 -4.79 -2.04 23.83
N LEU A 190 -4.90 -2.11 22.49
CA LEU A 190 -4.79 -3.35 21.74
C LEU A 190 -3.33 -3.65 21.40
N ASP A 191 -2.76 -4.67 22.04
CA ASP A 191 -1.46 -5.22 21.65
C ASP A 191 -1.64 -6.29 20.59
N TYR A 192 -0.78 -6.26 19.55
CA TYR A 192 -0.83 -7.25 18.48
C TYR A 192 0.54 -7.54 17.89
N TRP A 193 0.69 -8.72 17.32
CA TRP A 193 1.85 -9.15 16.54
C TRP A 193 1.37 -9.67 15.20
N ILE A 194 1.99 -9.20 14.11
CA ILE A 194 1.56 -9.56 12.77
C ILE A 194 2.68 -10.21 11.96
N GLY A 195 2.32 -10.94 10.93
CA GLY A 195 3.25 -11.47 9.94
C GLY A 195 2.53 -11.97 8.70
N GLY A 196 3.14 -11.79 7.54
CA GLY A 196 2.61 -12.23 6.26
C GLY A 196 3.13 -11.40 5.10
N ILE A 197 2.28 -11.12 4.14
CA ILE A 197 2.58 -10.27 2.98
C ILE A 197 1.64 -9.08 2.94
N ASN A 198 1.98 -8.05 2.19
CA ASN A 198 1.14 -6.87 2.03
C ASN A 198 -0.29 -7.24 1.63
N HIS A 199 -1.29 -6.68 2.32
CA HIS A 199 -2.72 -6.93 2.21
C HIS A 199 -3.18 -8.37 2.57
N MET A 200 -2.26 -9.25 2.94
CA MET A 200 -2.56 -10.56 3.51
C MET A 200 -1.53 -10.94 4.59
N ALA A 201 -1.34 -10.04 5.55
CA ALA A 201 -0.68 -10.33 6.81
C ALA A 201 -1.72 -10.73 7.87
N TRP A 202 -1.29 -11.46 8.88
CA TRP A 202 -2.16 -12.09 9.87
C TRP A 202 -1.86 -11.55 11.25
N PHE A 203 -2.88 -11.26 12.03
CA PHE A 203 -2.73 -10.97 13.45
C PHE A 203 -2.42 -12.30 14.17
N LEU A 204 -1.15 -12.57 14.42
CA LEU A 204 -0.69 -13.81 15.06
C LEU A 204 -0.96 -13.80 16.57
N GLU A 205 -0.86 -12.63 17.17
CA GLU A 205 -1.24 -12.36 18.55
C GLU A 205 -2.20 -11.17 18.60
N LEU A 206 -3.16 -11.25 19.50
CA LEU A 206 -4.14 -10.20 19.76
C LEU A 206 -4.39 -10.16 21.27
N LYS A 207 -3.89 -9.14 21.98
CA LYS A 207 -3.90 -9.07 23.43
C LYS A 207 -4.45 -7.74 23.94
N HIS A 208 -5.08 -7.77 25.11
CA HIS A 208 -5.48 -6.61 25.88
C HIS A 208 -5.07 -6.85 27.34
N HIS A 209 -4.21 -5.98 27.88
CA HIS A 209 -3.61 -6.16 29.20
C HIS A 209 -3.00 -7.57 29.41
N GLY A 210 -2.30 -8.07 28.38
CA GLY A 210 -1.68 -9.39 28.39
C GLY A 210 -2.62 -10.58 28.20
N LYS A 211 -3.93 -10.38 28.16
CA LYS A 211 -4.93 -11.44 27.94
C LYS A 211 -5.19 -11.63 26.45
N ASP A 212 -5.19 -12.89 26.00
CA ASP A 212 -5.57 -13.24 24.61
C ASP A 212 -7.02 -12.86 24.30
N MET A 213 -7.23 -12.12 23.22
CA MET A 213 -8.54 -11.64 22.78
C MET A 213 -9.19 -12.52 21.71
N TYR A 214 -8.49 -13.50 21.14
CA TYR A 214 -9.06 -14.40 20.14
C TYR A 214 -10.29 -15.19 20.65
N PRO A 215 -10.32 -15.72 21.88
CA PRO A 215 -11.53 -16.38 22.38
C PRO A 215 -12.76 -15.45 22.40
N LEU A 216 -12.59 -14.19 22.81
CA LEU A 216 -13.66 -13.20 22.81
C LEU A 216 -14.10 -12.84 21.38
N LEU A 217 -13.15 -12.65 20.48
CA LEU A 217 -13.43 -12.35 19.07
C LEU A 217 -14.21 -13.49 18.41
N LYS A 218 -13.81 -14.75 18.63
CA LYS A 218 -14.52 -15.94 18.15
C LYS A 218 -15.96 -15.99 18.66
N GLU A 219 -16.17 -15.69 19.94
CA GLU A 219 -17.53 -15.66 20.52
C GLU A 219 -18.40 -14.59 19.87
N LYS A 220 -17.87 -13.36 19.74
CA LYS A 220 -18.59 -12.26 19.10
C LYS A 220 -18.95 -12.55 17.65
N PHE A 221 -18.06 -13.18 16.90
CA PHE A 221 -18.26 -13.53 15.49
C PHE A 221 -19.23 -14.70 15.24
N LYS A 222 -19.78 -15.32 16.29
CA LYS A 222 -20.96 -16.19 16.17
C LYS A 222 -22.20 -15.38 15.78
N ASN A 223 -22.25 -14.09 16.10
CA ASN A 223 -23.32 -13.18 15.70
C ASN A 223 -22.95 -12.45 14.40
N PRO A 224 -23.56 -12.78 13.24
CA PRO A 224 -23.27 -12.13 11.97
C PRO A 224 -23.48 -10.62 11.98
N ALA A 225 -24.36 -10.09 12.83
CA ALA A 225 -24.61 -8.65 12.89
C ALA A 225 -23.35 -7.82 13.23
N VAL A 226 -22.34 -8.42 13.87
CA VAL A 226 -21.09 -7.77 14.23
C VAL A 226 -20.29 -7.33 13.01
N TYR A 227 -20.32 -8.10 11.91
CA TYR A 227 -19.47 -7.88 10.73
C TYR A 227 -20.27 -7.73 9.41
N SER A 228 -21.57 -7.96 9.37
CA SER A 228 -22.37 -7.93 8.15
C SER A 228 -23.13 -6.63 7.92
N GLY A 229 -23.15 -5.73 8.89
CA GLY A 229 -23.79 -4.42 8.81
C GLY A 229 -22.98 -3.42 7.96
N PRO A 230 -23.62 -2.34 7.47
CA PRO A 230 -22.92 -1.29 6.70
C PRO A 230 -21.91 -0.52 7.57
N GLU A 231 -22.07 -0.54 8.89
CA GLU A 231 -21.22 0.13 9.88
C GLU A 231 -20.09 -0.78 10.41
N ALA A 232 -20.00 -2.02 9.92
CA ALA A 232 -18.99 -2.98 10.40
C ALA A 232 -17.58 -2.51 10.07
N HIS A 233 -17.40 -1.94 8.89
CA HIS A 233 -16.14 -1.40 8.41
C HIS A 233 -16.37 -0.11 7.61
N VAL A 234 -15.35 0.71 7.43
CA VAL A 234 -15.39 1.95 6.64
C VAL A 234 -15.83 1.72 5.18
N PHE A 235 -15.60 0.54 4.64
CA PHE A 235 -16.05 0.11 3.31
C PHE A 235 -17.31 -0.78 3.34
N GLY A 236 -18.06 -0.80 4.44
CA GLY A 236 -19.31 -1.54 4.60
C GLY A 236 -19.13 -2.86 5.34
N ALA A 237 -19.76 -3.93 4.86
CA ALA A 237 -19.72 -5.24 5.51
C ALA A 237 -18.32 -5.88 5.47
N ASP A 238 -17.95 -6.54 6.56
CA ASP A 238 -16.64 -7.20 6.72
C ASP A 238 -16.74 -8.74 6.64
N ILE A 239 -17.57 -9.22 5.71
CA ILE A 239 -17.95 -10.63 5.63
C ILE A 239 -16.77 -11.52 5.22
N VAL A 240 -15.96 -11.11 4.25
CA VAL A 240 -14.85 -11.94 3.75
C VAL A 240 -13.81 -12.19 4.83
N ARG A 241 -13.37 -11.14 5.56
CA ARG A 241 -12.41 -11.31 6.68
C ARG A 241 -13.00 -12.17 7.79
N ALA A 242 -14.30 -12.03 8.07
CA ALA A 242 -15.00 -12.87 9.05
C ALA A 242 -15.03 -14.34 8.63
N GLU A 243 -15.35 -14.64 7.37
CA GLU A 243 -15.36 -16.03 6.86
C GLU A 243 -13.95 -16.65 6.85
N VAL A 244 -12.94 -15.87 6.43
CA VAL A 244 -11.53 -16.31 6.48
C VAL A 244 -11.10 -16.55 7.92
N PHE A 245 -11.44 -15.67 8.85
CA PHE A 245 -11.14 -15.86 10.28
C PHE A 245 -11.76 -17.13 10.84
N LYS A 246 -13.03 -17.40 10.52
CA LYS A 246 -13.70 -18.64 10.98
C LYS A 246 -13.06 -19.90 10.39
N ALA A 247 -12.65 -19.84 9.12
CA ALA A 247 -12.07 -20.98 8.41
C ALA A 247 -10.61 -21.26 8.83
N PHE A 248 -9.78 -20.22 8.98
CA PHE A 248 -8.34 -20.33 9.16
C PHE A 248 -7.86 -19.99 10.58
N GLY A 249 -8.72 -19.45 11.44
CA GLY A 249 -8.44 -19.21 12.86
C GLY A 249 -7.73 -17.91 13.20
N TYR A 250 -7.26 -17.15 12.23
CA TYR A 250 -6.55 -15.88 12.40
C TYR A 250 -7.19 -14.77 11.59
N TYR A 251 -7.14 -13.54 12.11
CA TYR A 251 -7.70 -12.38 11.42
C TYR A 251 -6.69 -11.79 10.45
N CYS A 252 -7.15 -11.46 9.24
CA CYS A 252 -6.32 -10.94 8.17
C CYS A 252 -6.33 -9.41 8.14
N THR A 253 -5.22 -8.82 7.74
CA THR A 253 -5.13 -7.38 7.47
C THR A 253 -5.93 -6.99 6.23
N GLU A 254 -6.05 -5.69 6.03
CA GLU A 254 -6.69 -4.97 4.95
C GLU A 254 -8.22 -4.98 5.04
N THR A 255 -8.91 -5.14 3.94
CA THR A 255 -10.37 -5.03 3.87
C THR A 255 -10.98 -6.27 3.21
N SER A 256 -12.25 -6.54 3.47
CA SER A 256 -12.96 -7.63 2.83
C SER A 256 -12.92 -7.56 1.29
N PRO A 257 -13.12 -6.39 0.63
CA PRO A 257 -12.95 -6.29 -0.82
C PRO A 257 -11.55 -6.68 -1.31
N HIS A 258 -10.48 -6.18 -0.68
CA HIS A 258 -9.10 -6.53 -1.04
C HIS A 258 -8.80 -8.02 -0.81
N LEU A 259 -9.06 -8.52 0.40
CA LEU A 259 -8.78 -9.94 0.71
C LEU A 259 -9.50 -10.90 -0.24
N SER A 260 -10.68 -10.51 -0.75
CA SER A 260 -11.43 -11.32 -1.71
C SER A 260 -10.73 -11.51 -3.07
N GLU A 261 -9.76 -10.63 -3.40
CA GLU A 261 -8.95 -10.73 -4.62
C GLU A 261 -7.74 -11.66 -4.45
N TYR A 262 -7.25 -11.83 -3.22
CA TYR A 262 -6.11 -12.67 -2.89
C TYR A 262 -6.44 -14.17 -2.78
N LEU A 263 -7.75 -14.50 -2.74
CA LEU A 263 -8.25 -15.82 -2.41
C LEU A 263 -9.21 -16.36 -3.48
N PRO A 264 -9.20 -17.65 -3.78
CA PRO A 264 -10.02 -18.24 -4.84
C PRO A 264 -11.48 -18.48 -4.43
N TYR A 265 -11.97 -17.90 -3.31
CA TYR A 265 -13.25 -18.35 -2.73
C TYR A 265 -14.42 -17.42 -2.99
N PHE A 266 -14.20 -16.12 -3.18
CA PHE A 266 -15.23 -15.11 -2.97
C PHE A 266 -15.75 -14.42 -4.22
N ARG A 267 -15.05 -14.53 -5.38
CA ARG A 267 -15.35 -13.80 -6.62
C ARG A 267 -15.52 -14.68 -7.84
N LYS A 268 -15.74 -15.98 -7.66
CA LYS A 268 -15.84 -16.96 -8.77
C LYS A 268 -17.03 -16.70 -9.69
N LYS A 269 -18.11 -16.14 -9.19
CA LYS A 269 -19.39 -15.92 -9.88
C LYS A 269 -20.02 -14.60 -9.43
N PRO A 270 -20.86 -13.98 -10.29
CA PRO A 270 -21.56 -12.74 -9.93
C PRO A 270 -22.36 -12.84 -8.62
N GLU A 271 -23.03 -13.98 -8.36
CA GLU A 271 -23.81 -14.18 -7.14
C GLU A 271 -22.96 -14.16 -5.86
N HIS A 272 -21.67 -14.54 -5.94
CA HIS A 272 -20.77 -14.43 -4.79
C HIS A 272 -20.45 -12.98 -4.44
N ILE A 273 -20.34 -12.11 -5.45
CA ILE A 273 -20.11 -10.67 -5.23
C ILE A 273 -21.26 -10.07 -4.43
N GLU A 274 -22.51 -10.43 -4.79
CA GLU A 274 -23.70 -10.02 -4.05
C GLU A 274 -23.76 -10.66 -2.66
N GLN A 275 -23.54 -11.98 -2.56
CA GLN A 275 -23.55 -12.74 -1.31
C GLN A 275 -22.60 -12.17 -0.25
N PHE A 276 -21.37 -11.82 -0.67
CA PHE A 276 -20.35 -11.28 0.22
C PHE A 276 -20.36 -9.75 0.27
N LYS A 277 -21.33 -9.08 -0.34
CA LYS A 277 -21.49 -7.61 -0.40
C LYS A 277 -20.22 -6.90 -0.88
N LEU A 278 -19.58 -7.46 -1.89
CA LEU A 278 -18.34 -6.94 -2.42
C LEU A 278 -18.57 -5.77 -3.37
N LEU A 279 -17.68 -4.80 -3.33
CA LEU A 279 -17.70 -3.68 -4.27
C LEU A 279 -17.19 -4.13 -5.64
N MET A 280 -17.78 -3.56 -6.69
CA MET A 280 -17.25 -3.62 -8.05
C MET A 280 -16.34 -2.42 -8.30
N ILE A 281 -15.30 -2.62 -9.11
CA ILE A 281 -14.27 -1.60 -9.34
C ILE A 281 -14.82 -0.33 -10.00
N GLU A 282 -15.82 -0.43 -10.87
CA GLU A 282 -16.44 0.71 -11.56
C GLU A 282 -17.11 1.66 -10.57
N ARG A 283 -17.89 1.11 -9.64
CA ARG A 283 -18.51 1.91 -8.57
C ARG A 283 -17.47 2.57 -7.68
N ASN A 284 -16.45 1.81 -7.31
CA ASN A 284 -15.35 2.30 -6.52
C ASN A 284 -14.61 3.46 -7.21
N MET A 285 -14.42 3.40 -8.52
CA MET A 285 -13.77 4.46 -9.28
C MET A 285 -14.57 5.75 -9.37
N ALA A 286 -15.87 5.67 -9.60
CA ALA A 286 -16.73 6.86 -9.64
C ALA A 286 -16.75 7.57 -8.28
N GLU A 287 -16.76 6.81 -7.19
CA GLU A 287 -16.66 7.36 -5.84
C GLU A 287 -15.28 7.99 -5.56
N ARG A 288 -14.20 7.35 -6.00
CA ARG A 288 -12.83 7.88 -5.89
C ARG A 288 -12.65 9.20 -6.64
N GLU A 289 -13.24 9.34 -7.83
CA GLU A 289 -13.16 10.59 -8.60
C GLU A 289 -13.90 11.73 -7.89
N LYS A 290 -15.08 11.46 -7.34
CA LYS A 290 -15.82 12.44 -6.50
C LYS A 290 -15.01 12.84 -5.28
N MET A 291 -14.39 11.87 -4.59
CA MET A 291 -13.54 12.14 -3.44
C MET A 291 -12.31 12.96 -3.82
N ARG A 292 -11.71 12.71 -4.99
CA ARG A 292 -10.56 13.48 -5.48
C ARG A 292 -10.93 14.94 -5.71
N ALA A 293 -12.04 15.21 -6.38
CA ALA A 293 -12.54 16.55 -6.60
C ALA A 293 -12.87 17.27 -5.28
N ALA A 294 -13.53 16.59 -4.34
CA ALA A 294 -13.84 17.13 -3.02
C ALA A 294 -12.56 17.44 -2.19
N ASN A 295 -11.54 16.59 -2.27
CA ASN A 295 -10.26 16.83 -1.59
C ASN A 295 -9.51 18.04 -2.19
N GLU A 296 -9.54 18.20 -3.51
CA GLU A 296 -8.95 19.37 -4.17
C GLU A 296 -9.64 20.65 -3.74
N GLU A 297 -10.96 20.69 -3.80
CA GLU A 297 -11.76 21.84 -3.38
C GLU A 297 -11.53 22.17 -1.89
N SER A 298 -11.54 21.17 -1.03
CA SER A 298 -11.24 21.32 0.40
C SER A 298 -9.85 21.93 0.61
N LEU A 299 -8.85 21.48 -0.16
CA LEU A 299 -7.50 22.03 -0.05
C LEU A 299 -7.42 23.50 -0.51
N ARG A 300 -8.11 23.85 -1.62
CA ARG A 300 -8.22 25.24 -2.09
C ARG A 300 -8.85 26.14 -1.02
N GLN A 301 -9.95 25.71 -0.41
CA GLN A 301 -10.62 26.42 0.67
C GLN A 301 -9.70 26.60 1.87
N GLN A 302 -8.96 25.58 2.29
CA GLN A 302 -8.01 25.67 3.41
C GLN A 302 -6.86 26.66 3.13
N VAL A 303 -6.36 26.71 1.89
CA VAL A 303 -5.33 27.69 1.49
C VAL A 303 -5.86 29.12 1.56
N MET A 304 -7.11 29.33 1.15
CA MET A 304 -7.74 30.66 1.08
C MET A 304 -8.34 31.13 2.42
N ALA A 305 -8.65 30.23 3.33
CA ALA A 305 -9.25 30.51 4.62
C ALA A 305 -8.35 31.41 5.47
N LYS A 306 -8.97 32.24 6.31
CA LYS A 306 -8.25 33.10 7.29
C LYS A 306 -7.88 32.32 8.57
N GLU A 307 -8.59 31.23 8.83
CA GLU A 307 -8.36 30.38 9.99
C GLU A 307 -7.00 29.69 9.90
N THR A 308 -6.37 29.54 11.07
CA THR A 308 -5.11 28.81 11.21
C THR A 308 -5.32 27.33 10.91
N LEU A 309 -4.44 26.77 10.08
CA LEU A 309 -4.50 25.37 9.73
C LEU A 309 -4.20 24.51 10.96
N PRO A 310 -5.06 23.52 11.27
CA PRO A 310 -4.83 22.64 12.42
C PRO A 310 -3.61 21.74 12.16
N THR A 311 -2.78 21.62 13.17
CA THR A 311 -1.74 20.57 13.24
C THR A 311 -2.29 19.35 13.96
N GLY A 312 -1.74 18.19 13.67
CA GLY A 312 -2.12 16.96 14.39
C GLY A 312 -1.50 15.73 13.76
N ARG A 313 -1.05 14.83 14.60
CA ARG A 313 -0.48 13.56 14.16
C ARG A 313 -1.50 12.74 13.41
N LYS A 314 -1.08 12.19 12.27
CA LYS A 314 -1.84 11.20 11.50
C LYS A 314 -1.36 9.79 11.80
N ASN A 315 -0.25 9.65 12.54
CA ASN A 315 0.38 8.39 12.92
C ASN A 315 0.74 7.53 11.68
N ASP A 316 1.23 8.20 10.63
CA ASP A 316 1.75 7.52 9.44
C ASP A 316 3.08 6.83 9.77
N TYR A 317 3.22 5.56 9.38
CA TYR A 317 4.40 4.76 9.70
C TYR A 317 5.68 5.30 9.07
N GLY A 318 5.61 5.83 7.83
CA GLY A 318 6.79 6.43 7.18
C GLY A 318 7.27 7.68 7.91
N VAL A 319 6.33 8.52 8.38
CA VAL A 319 6.65 9.70 9.19
C VAL A 319 7.20 9.29 10.55
N ALA A 320 6.63 8.26 11.17
CA ALA A 320 7.13 7.73 12.45
C ALA A 320 8.57 7.18 12.32
N ILE A 321 8.91 6.52 11.19
CA ILE A 321 10.29 6.10 10.90
C ILE A 321 11.22 7.30 10.82
N MET A 322 10.88 8.31 10.04
CA MET A 322 11.71 9.52 9.93
C MET A 322 11.91 10.20 11.29
N ASN A 323 10.81 10.35 12.06
CA ASN A 323 10.90 10.93 13.39
C ASN A 323 11.78 10.11 14.34
N ALA A 324 11.69 8.79 14.31
CA ALA A 324 12.51 7.93 15.18
C ALA A 324 14.00 8.07 14.88
N ILE A 325 14.36 8.16 13.60
CA ILE A 325 15.75 8.36 13.16
C ILE A 325 16.26 9.75 13.58
N GLU A 326 15.49 10.81 13.34
CA GLU A 326 15.91 12.19 13.62
C GLU A 326 15.90 12.53 15.13
N SER A 327 14.93 12.02 15.87
CA SER A 327 14.81 12.29 17.32
C SER A 327 15.62 11.32 18.20
N GLY A 328 15.92 10.13 17.70
CA GLY A 328 16.44 9.02 18.49
C GLY A 328 15.42 8.35 19.42
N LEU A 329 14.15 8.74 19.36
CA LEU A 329 13.07 8.12 20.14
C LEU A 329 12.52 6.90 19.37
N PRO A 330 12.66 5.67 19.91
CA PRO A 330 12.23 4.48 19.18
C PRO A 330 10.73 4.46 18.89
N ALA A 331 10.37 3.94 17.71
CA ALA A 331 8.98 3.73 17.30
C ALA A 331 8.79 2.31 16.76
N ARG A 332 7.69 1.65 17.16
CA ARG A 332 7.24 0.40 16.53
C ARG A 332 6.30 0.73 15.38
N VAL A 333 6.64 0.26 14.20
CA VAL A 333 5.86 0.43 12.97
C VAL A 333 5.64 -0.92 12.30
N THR A 334 4.83 -0.95 11.25
CA THR A 334 4.74 -2.09 10.34
C THR A 334 5.34 -1.71 9.00
N GLY A 335 6.21 -2.56 8.47
CA GLY A 335 6.90 -2.31 7.21
C GLY A 335 6.86 -3.50 6.26
N ASN A 336 6.81 -3.21 4.97
CA ASN A 336 6.99 -4.18 3.91
C ASN A 336 8.46 -4.19 3.51
N VAL A 337 9.15 -5.30 3.79
CA VAL A 337 10.60 -5.43 3.68
C VAL A 337 10.98 -6.78 3.07
N LYS A 338 12.23 -6.91 2.64
CA LYS A 338 12.77 -8.19 2.16
C LYS A 338 12.78 -9.23 3.27
N ASN A 339 12.29 -10.43 2.99
CA ASN A 339 12.40 -11.58 3.90
C ASN A 339 13.84 -12.10 3.93
N THR A 340 14.55 -11.81 5.00
CA THR A 340 15.91 -12.30 5.29
C THR A 340 15.89 -13.35 6.40
N GLY A 341 14.89 -14.25 6.37
CA GLY A 341 14.61 -15.19 7.44
C GLY A 341 13.71 -14.64 8.54
N LEU A 342 13.02 -13.53 8.30
CA LEU A 342 12.10 -12.93 9.26
C LEU A 342 10.87 -13.80 9.47
N ILE A 343 10.33 -14.36 8.38
CA ILE A 343 9.29 -15.39 8.36
C ILE A 343 9.93 -16.62 7.75
N THR A 344 10.20 -17.62 8.59
CA THR A 344 11.09 -18.74 8.28
C THR A 344 10.50 -19.76 7.30
N ASN A 345 9.20 -19.87 7.25
CA ASN A 345 8.47 -20.74 6.32
C ASN A 345 7.82 -20.01 5.14
N LEU A 346 8.26 -18.79 4.84
CA LEU A 346 8.03 -18.12 3.56
C LEU A 346 9.35 -18.03 2.79
N GLN A 347 9.24 -17.88 1.48
CA GLN A 347 10.39 -17.83 0.58
C GLN A 347 11.37 -16.72 0.99
N GLU A 348 12.65 -17.05 1.08
CA GLU A 348 13.72 -16.08 1.29
C GLU A 348 13.76 -15.08 0.11
N GLY A 349 13.95 -13.80 0.42
CA GLY A 349 13.98 -12.74 -0.59
C GLY A 349 12.61 -12.16 -0.95
N CYS A 350 11.49 -12.84 -0.69
CA CYS A 350 10.17 -12.27 -0.95
C CYS A 350 9.92 -11.00 -0.11
N CYS A 351 8.92 -10.21 -0.50
CA CYS A 351 8.52 -9.04 0.29
C CYS A 351 7.50 -9.45 1.36
N VAL A 352 7.83 -9.25 2.62
CA VAL A 352 6.98 -9.60 3.77
C VAL A 352 6.55 -8.36 4.55
N GLU A 353 5.36 -8.39 5.14
CA GLU A 353 4.86 -7.37 6.04
C GLU A 353 5.04 -7.84 7.49
N VAL A 354 5.89 -7.14 8.23
CA VAL A 354 6.31 -7.50 9.59
C VAL A 354 6.40 -6.27 10.49
N PRO A 355 6.35 -6.46 11.83
CA PRO A 355 6.70 -5.39 12.75
C PRO A 355 8.15 -4.97 12.55
N CYS A 356 8.40 -3.68 12.67
CA CYS A 356 9.75 -3.11 12.61
C CYS A 356 9.95 -2.17 13.80
N LEU A 357 11.15 -2.13 14.35
CA LEU A 357 11.60 -1.10 15.27
C LEU A 357 12.38 -0.05 14.46
N ALA A 358 11.97 1.20 14.55
CA ALA A 358 12.72 2.33 14.03
C ALA A 358 13.40 3.08 15.17
N ASP A 359 14.67 3.43 15.03
CA ASP A 359 15.44 4.20 15.99
C ASP A 359 16.50 5.05 15.26
N LYS A 360 17.44 5.63 16.01
CA LYS A 360 18.51 6.47 15.46
C LYS A 360 19.38 5.76 14.42
N GLU A 361 19.53 4.45 14.51
CA GLU A 361 20.37 3.64 13.62
C GLU A 361 19.60 3.21 12.34
N GLY A 362 18.29 3.46 12.28
CA GLY A 362 17.45 3.17 11.13
C GLY A 362 16.25 2.26 11.42
N LEU A 363 15.91 1.43 10.44
CA LEU A 363 14.78 0.51 10.51
C LEU A 363 15.25 -0.94 10.73
N HIS A 364 14.75 -1.59 11.77
CA HIS A 364 15.09 -2.94 12.19
C HIS A 364 13.86 -3.85 12.09
N PRO A 365 13.72 -4.63 11.00
CA PRO A 365 12.64 -5.61 10.89
C PRO A 365 12.74 -6.69 11.97
N CYS A 366 11.60 -7.00 12.59
CA CYS A 366 11.53 -7.97 13.66
C CYS A 366 11.37 -9.40 13.12
N TYR A 367 12.02 -10.35 13.77
CA TYR A 367 11.82 -11.77 13.52
C TYR A 367 10.41 -12.19 13.95
N VAL A 368 9.69 -12.90 13.08
CA VAL A 368 8.34 -13.41 13.33
C VAL A 368 8.35 -14.92 13.57
N GLY A 369 9.22 -15.66 12.88
CA GLY A 369 9.27 -17.11 12.88
C GLY A 369 8.32 -17.75 11.88
N ASP A 370 7.91 -19.00 12.12
CA ASP A 370 6.98 -19.71 11.24
C ASP A 370 5.56 -19.18 11.38
N LEU A 371 4.92 -18.92 10.25
CA LEU A 371 3.47 -18.76 10.22
C LEU A 371 2.79 -20.12 10.44
N PRO A 372 1.58 -20.18 11.04
CA PRO A 372 0.74 -21.37 10.96
C PRO A 372 0.65 -21.91 9.53
N PRO A 373 0.77 -23.23 9.30
CA PRO A 373 0.92 -23.81 7.96
C PRO A 373 -0.20 -23.40 6.97
N GLN A 374 -1.44 -23.28 7.47
CA GLN A 374 -2.57 -22.86 6.64
C GLN A 374 -2.44 -21.39 6.16
N LEU A 375 -1.81 -20.52 6.93
CA LEU A 375 -1.57 -19.14 6.58
C LEU A 375 -0.39 -19.01 5.62
N ALA A 376 0.70 -19.73 5.90
CA ALA A 376 1.84 -19.82 4.99
C ALA A 376 1.42 -20.33 3.61
N GLY A 377 0.55 -21.36 3.54
CA GLY A 377 0.00 -21.87 2.29
C GLY A 377 -0.74 -20.80 1.48
N LEU A 378 -1.58 -20.00 2.12
CA LEU A 378 -2.27 -18.88 1.46
C LEU A 378 -1.29 -17.78 1.01
N ASN A 379 -0.29 -17.44 1.81
CA ASN A 379 0.72 -16.46 1.43
C ASN A 379 1.55 -16.94 0.23
N HIS A 380 1.97 -18.22 0.19
CA HIS A 380 2.76 -18.79 -0.91
C HIS A 380 2.06 -18.68 -2.27
N THR A 381 0.74 -18.86 -2.34
CA THR A 381 0.03 -18.70 -3.62
C THR A 381 0.25 -17.33 -4.23
N ASN A 382 0.23 -16.29 -3.41
CA ASN A 382 0.41 -14.90 -3.86
C ASN A 382 1.90 -14.52 -4.03
N ILE A 383 2.81 -15.06 -3.21
CA ILE A 383 4.26 -14.86 -3.36
C ILE A 383 4.75 -15.35 -4.73
N ASN A 384 4.25 -16.49 -5.21
CA ASN A 384 4.58 -17.02 -6.54
C ASN A 384 4.14 -16.07 -7.68
N VAL A 385 2.97 -15.46 -7.54
CA VAL A 385 2.48 -14.42 -8.47
C VAL A 385 3.40 -13.22 -8.47
N GLN A 386 3.75 -12.73 -7.29
CA GLN A 386 4.61 -11.55 -7.11
C GLN A 386 6.01 -11.78 -7.68
N GLU A 387 6.62 -12.94 -7.43
CA GLU A 387 7.94 -13.28 -7.96
C GLU A 387 7.97 -13.29 -9.49
N LEU A 388 7.02 -14.00 -10.11
CA LEU A 388 6.94 -14.06 -11.57
C LEU A 388 6.62 -12.70 -12.19
N ALA A 389 5.80 -11.87 -11.54
CA ALA A 389 5.54 -10.50 -11.97
C ALA A 389 6.83 -9.66 -11.94
N VAL A 390 7.59 -9.70 -10.83
CA VAL A 390 8.88 -8.98 -10.72
C VAL A 390 9.84 -9.40 -11.83
N ARG A 391 10.07 -10.71 -11.97
CA ARG A 391 10.97 -11.25 -12.99
C ARG A 391 10.50 -10.91 -14.40
N GLY A 392 9.21 -11.08 -14.69
CA GLY A 392 8.63 -10.77 -16.00
C GLY A 392 8.78 -9.30 -16.36
N ILE A 393 8.58 -8.39 -15.41
CA ILE A 393 8.72 -6.95 -15.62
C ILE A 393 10.19 -6.58 -15.87
N VAL A 394 11.10 -7.02 -15.01
CA VAL A 394 12.52 -6.61 -15.11
C VAL A 394 13.23 -7.24 -16.31
N GLU A 395 12.93 -8.50 -16.59
CA GLU A 395 13.50 -9.24 -17.75
C GLU A 395 12.76 -8.94 -19.07
N LYS A 396 11.66 -8.18 -19.02
CA LYS A 396 10.80 -7.86 -20.17
C LYS A 396 10.26 -9.13 -20.86
N ASP A 397 9.78 -10.08 -20.05
CA ASP A 397 9.35 -11.41 -20.47
C ASP A 397 7.83 -11.58 -20.29
N LYS A 398 7.09 -11.55 -21.41
CA LYS A 398 5.62 -11.72 -21.42
C LYS A 398 5.18 -13.09 -20.94
N THR A 399 6.02 -14.12 -21.14
CA THR A 399 5.69 -15.48 -20.69
C THR A 399 5.63 -15.55 -19.18
N LYS A 400 6.56 -14.89 -18.48
CA LYS A 400 6.53 -14.81 -17.00
C LYS A 400 5.34 -14.00 -16.49
N ILE A 401 4.97 -12.91 -17.17
CA ILE A 401 3.74 -12.17 -16.83
C ILE A 401 2.50 -13.05 -17.01
N PHE A 402 2.39 -13.78 -18.12
CA PHE A 402 1.30 -14.74 -18.31
C PHE A 402 1.28 -15.82 -17.20
N GLN A 403 2.44 -16.41 -16.89
CA GLN A 403 2.54 -17.42 -15.82
C GLN A 403 2.18 -16.84 -14.44
N SER A 404 2.57 -15.59 -14.15
CA SER A 404 2.16 -14.88 -12.94
C SER A 404 0.64 -14.82 -12.81
N ILE A 405 -0.04 -14.38 -13.87
CA ILE A 405 -1.50 -14.25 -13.88
C ILE A 405 -2.19 -15.63 -13.87
N LEU A 406 -1.60 -16.63 -14.51
CA LEU A 406 -2.13 -17.98 -14.50
C LEU A 406 -2.11 -18.62 -13.10
N LEU A 407 -1.13 -18.25 -12.25
CA LEU A 407 -1.02 -18.71 -10.87
C LEU A 407 -1.86 -17.86 -9.89
N ASP A 408 -2.42 -16.74 -10.35
CA ASP A 408 -3.27 -15.91 -9.48
C ASP A 408 -4.48 -16.69 -8.98
N PRO A 409 -4.71 -16.76 -7.66
CA PRO A 409 -5.78 -17.58 -7.09
C PRO A 409 -7.18 -17.26 -7.60
N LEU A 410 -7.49 -15.97 -7.81
CA LEU A 410 -8.79 -15.56 -8.35
C LEU A 410 -8.91 -15.93 -9.83
N THR A 411 -7.90 -15.63 -10.64
CA THR A 411 -7.89 -15.93 -12.08
C THR A 411 -8.00 -17.45 -12.31
N ALA A 412 -7.21 -18.25 -11.59
CA ALA A 412 -7.25 -19.71 -11.67
C ALA A 412 -8.59 -20.33 -11.21
N ALA A 413 -9.35 -19.64 -10.35
CA ALA A 413 -10.67 -20.10 -9.93
C ALA A 413 -11.78 -19.78 -10.95
N VAL A 414 -11.51 -18.89 -11.92
CA VAL A 414 -12.51 -18.40 -12.89
C VAL A 414 -12.21 -18.90 -14.30
N LEU A 415 -10.94 -18.91 -14.73
CA LEU A 415 -10.54 -19.13 -16.12
C LEU A 415 -9.74 -20.42 -16.31
N THR A 416 -9.90 -21.02 -17.50
CA THR A 416 -8.98 -22.02 -18.04
C THR A 416 -7.67 -21.40 -18.51
N ILE A 417 -6.67 -22.25 -18.83
CA ILE A 417 -5.37 -21.79 -19.35
C ILE A 417 -5.55 -20.96 -20.64
N ASP A 418 -6.39 -21.43 -21.57
CA ASP A 418 -6.60 -20.75 -22.85
C ASP A 418 -7.38 -19.44 -22.70
N GLU A 419 -8.37 -19.39 -21.82
CA GLU A 419 -9.10 -18.17 -21.49
C GLU A 419 -8.17 -17.13 -20.84
N THR A 420 -7.33 -17.57 -19.91
CA THR A 420 -6.30 -16.72 -19.30
C THR A 420 -5.35 -16.15 -20.35
N ARG A 421 -4.89 -17.00 -21.29
CA ARG A 421 -4.02 -16.56 -22.39
C ARG A 421 -4.69 -15.49 -23.25
N ASN A 422 -5.94 -15.70 -23.65
CA ASN A 422 -6.71 -14.73 -24.45
C ASN A 422 -6.86 -13.39 -23.72
N MET A 423 -7.19 -13.42 -22.43
CA MET A 423 -7.29 -12.22 -21.60
C MET A 423 -5.96 -11.46 -21.53
N VAL A 424 -4.86 -12.16 -21.22
CA VAL A 424 -3.52 -11.56 -21.09
C VAL A 424 -3.05 -10.97 -22.42
N ASP A 425 -3.30 -11.65 -23.56
CA ASP A 425 -2.99 -11.14 -24.89
C ASP A 425 -3.76 -9.84 -25.21
N GLU A 426 -5.03 -9.74 -24.82
CA GLU A 426 -5.80 -8.49 -24.94
C GLU A 426 -5.21 -7.39 -24.05
N MET A 427 -4.82 -7.70 -22.81
CA MET A 427 -4.19 -6.76 -21.89
C MET A 427 -2.84 -6.26 -22.42
N PHE A 428 -2.00 -7.12 -23.03
CA PHE A 428 -0.76 -6.68 -23.67
C PHE A 428 -1.02 -5.75 -24.87
N LYS A 429 -2.07 -6.01 -25.66
CA LYS A 429 -2.47 -5.11 -26.75
C LYS A 429 -2.88 -3.74 -26.22
N ALA A 430 -3.64 -3.68 -25.14
CA ALA A 430 -4.03 -2.43 -24.48
C ALA A 430 -2.82 -1.67 -23.90
N ASN A 431 -1.76 -2.38 -23.51
CA ASN A 431 -0.53 -1.84 -22.93
C ASN A 431 0.66 -1.80 -23.90
N LYS A 432 0.44 -1.84 -25.20
CA LYS A 432 1.51 -1.92 -26.23
C LYS A 432 2.63 -0.88 -26.05
N GLU A 433 2.31 0.29 -25.52
CA GLU A 433 3.28 1.36 -25.31
C GLU A 433 4.28 1.02 -24.19
N PHE A 434 3.84 0.31 -23.17
CA PHE A 434 4.65 -0.07 -22.00
C PHE A 434 5.46 -1.35 -22.23
N VAL A 435 5.05 -2.19 -23.20
CA VAL A 435 5.69 -3.50 -23.48
C VAL A 435 6.43 -3.52 -24.81
N LYS A 436 6.77 -2.36 -25.35
CA LYS A 436 7.51 -2.28 -26.61
C LYS A 436 8.89 -2.93 -26.48
N GLY A 437 9.17 -3.91 -27.36
CA GLY A 437 10.43 -4.67 -27.36
C GLY A 437 10.53 -5.78 -26.31
N TRP A 438 9.43 -6.14 -25.65
CA TRP A 438 9.39 -7.30 -24.76
C TRP A 438 9.35 -8.61 -25.57
N LYS A 439 9.99 -9.65 -25.01
CA LYS A 439 10.02 -11.02 -25.56
C LYS A 439 8.68 -11.71 -25.45
#